data_c0692c3341f6adeee72061d00b23e6c0
#
_entry.id   c0692c3341f6adeee72061d00b23e6c0
#
_cell.length_a   1.000
_cell.length_b   1.000
_cell.length_c   1.000
_cell.angle_alpha   90.00
_cell.angle_beta   90.00
_cell.angle_gamma   90.00
#
_symmetry.space_group_name_H-M   'P 1'
#
loop_
_entity.id
_entity.type
_entity.pdbx_description
1 polymer ?
#
loop_
_entity_poly.entity_id
_entity_poly.type
_entity_poly.pdbx_seq_one_letter_code
_entity_poly.pdbx_strand_id
1 'polypeptide(L)'
;MAYTSTVGLVLTAGAHEKLKANVAKLPKNVRALLKNADSHRTKKGEHLYFWNCVYEEERRFLDSFVSTLPASEYHLCRVGDDFSDNDEAGDLLDLFGLRLRREVTIG
;
A
#
# COMPACT_ATOMS: atom_id res chain seq x y z
N MET A 1 13.74 -14.14 -12.54
CA MET A 1 13.81 -12.76 -11.98
C MET A 1 12.55 -12.47 -11.19
N ALA A 2 12.70 -11.99 -9.98
CA ALA A 2 11.54 -11.58 -9.18
C ALA A 2 10.99 -10.26 -9.71
N TYR A 3 9.69 -10.21 -9.97
CA TYR A 3 9.01 -8.99 -10.34
C TYR A 3 8.74 -8.17 -9.08
N THR A 4 9.11 -6.91 -9.08
CA THR A 4 8.94 -6.02 -7.94
C THR A 4 8.18 -4.75 -8.34
N SER A 5 7.57 -4.11 -7.34
CA SER A 5 6.83 -2.86 -7.53
C SER A 5 7.17 -1.88 -6.42
N THR A 6 7.04 -0.60 -6.73
CA THR A 6 7.03 0.47 -5.73
C THR A 6 5.58 0.74 -5.37
N VAL A 7 5.26 0.76 -4.08
CA VAL A 7 3.87 0.90 -3.61
C VAL A 7 3.78 1.97 -2.53
N GLY A 8 2.80 2.85 -2.68
CA GLY A 8 2.37 3.76 -1.62
C GLY A 8 0.92 3.46 -1.27
N LEU A 9 0.62 3.37 0.02
CA LEU A 9 -0.71 3.06 0.51
C LEU A 9 -1.08 3.96 1.69
N VAL A 10 -2.18 4.69 1.56
CA VAL A 10 -2.75 5.46 2.68
C VAL A 10 -4.05 4.82 3.10
N LEU A 11 -4.24 4.68 4.41
CA LEU A 11 -5.41 4.05 5.01
C LEU A 11 -5.98 4.96 6.10
N THR A 12 -7.31 4.92 6.26
CA THR A 12 -7.95 5.47 7.47
C THR A 12 -7.57 4.61 8.68
N ALA A 13 -7.78 5.13 9.89
CA ALA A 13 -7.49 4.40 11.12
C ALA A 13 -8.21 3.05 11.17
N GLY A 14 -9.48 3.00 10.79
CA GLY A 14 -10.25 1.75 10.77
C GLY A 14 -9.72 0.74 9.77
N ALA A 15 -9.36 1.21 8.56
CA ALA A 15 -8.78 0.35 7.53
C ALA A 15 -7.42 -0.19 7.97
N HIS A 16 -6.62 0.63 8.66
CA HIS A 16 -5.32 0.22 9.18
C HIS A 16 -5.45 -0.91 10.21
N GLU A 17 -6.44 -0.83 11.10
CA GLU A 17 -6.69 -1.91 12.06
C GLU A 17 -7.05 -3.22 11.36
N LYS A 18 -7.85 -3.16 10.29
CA LYS A 18 -8.17 -4.32 9.47
C LYS A 18 -6.92 -4.90 8.80
N LEU A 19 -6.03 -4.04 8.31
CA LEU A 19 -4.77 -4.48 7.70
C LEU A 19 -3.92 -5.24 8.72
N LYS A 20 -3.74 -4.69 9.92
CA LYS A 20 -2.96 -5.35 10.97
C LYS A 20 -3.54 -6.72 11.33
N ALA A 21 -4.85 -6.81 11.45
CA ALA A 21 -5.52 -8.08 11.78
C ALA A 21 -5.34 -9.12 10.67
N ASN A 22 -5.39 -8.70 9.41
CA ASN A 22 -5.18 -9.61 8.28
C ASN A 22 -3.72 -10.07 8.17
N VAL A 23 -2.77 -9.15 8.34
CA VAL A 23 -1.34 -9.46 8.26
C VAL A 23 -0.94 -10.49 9.34
N ALA A 24 -1.51 -10.39 10.53
CA ALA A 24 -1.20 -11.30 11.64
C ALA A 24 -1.52 -12.77 11.31
N LYS A 25 -2.41 -13.02 10.36
CA LYS A 25 -2.84 -14.37 9.94
C LYS A 25 -2.04 -14.92 8.76
N LEU A 26 -1.11 -14.15 8.20
CA LEU A 26 -0.37 -14.53 7.01
C LEU A 26 0.87 -15.36 7.32
N PRO A 27 1.42 -16.09 6.33
CA PRO A 27 2.71 -16.72 6.46
C PRO A 27 3.79 -15.71 6.86
N LYS A 28 4.83 -16.20 7.55
CA LYS A 28 5.87 -15.36 8.14
C LYS A 28 6.53 -14.40 7.15
N ASN A 29 6.78 -14.86 5.91
CA ASN A 29 7.43 -14.05 4.88
C ASN A 29 6.59 -12.85 4.45
N VAL A 30 5.27 -13.01 4.37
CA VAL A 30 4.36 -11.92 4.01
C VAL A 30 3.99 -11.09 5.24
N ARG A 31 3.94 -11.72 6.41
CA ARG A 31 3.61 -11.05 7.68
C ARG A 31 4.59 -9.93 8.04
N ALA A 32 5.82 -10.02 7.55
CA ALA A 32 6.84 -8.99 7.75
C ALA A 32 6.62 -7.73 6.89
N LEU A 33 5.64 -7.74 6.00
CA LEU A 33 5.39 -6.65 5.05
C LEU A 33 5.34 -5.28 5.71
N LEU A 34 4.59 -5.12 6.80
CA LEU A 34 4.47 -3.82 7.47
C LEU A 34 5.77 -3.38 8.13
N LYS A 35 6.54 -4.32 8.68
CA LYS A 35 7.84 -4.03 9.29
C LYS A 35 8.89 -3.65 8.26
N ASN A 36 8.74 -4.15 7.03
CA ASN A 36 9.70 -3.92 5.95
C ASN A 36 9.38 -2.67 5.13
N ALA A 37 8.36 -1.91 5.49
CA ALA A 37 8.05 -0.65 4.83
C ALA A 37 9.23 0.31 4.96
N ASP A 38 9.60 0.96 3.86
CA ASP A 38 10.67 1.95 3.84
C ASP A 38 10.26 3.22 4.58
N SER A 39 8.97 3.51 4.62
CA SER A 39 8.42 4.62 5.36
C SER A 39 7.05 4.26 5.92
N HIS A 40 6.81 4.63 7.17
CA HIS A 40 5.48 4.54 7.79
C HIS A 40 5.24 5.84 8.54
N ARG A 41 4.22 6.58 8.13
CA ARG A 41 3.86 7.87 8.72
C ARG A 41 2.41 7.86 9.19
N THR A 42 2.13 8.63 10.22
CA THR A 42 0.78 8.79 10.78
C THR A 42 0.45 10.27 10.83
N LYS A 43 -0.75 10.64 10.41
CA LYS A 43 -1.23 12.02 10.47
C LYS A 43 -2.75 12.01 10.64
N LYS A 44 -3.23 12.59 11.77
CA LYS A 44 -4.67 12.69 12.08
C LYS A 44 -5.42 11.35 11.94
N GLY A 45 -4.79 10.25 12.37
CA GLY A 45 -5.39 8.91 12.31
C GLY A 45 -5.18 8.18 10.99
N GLU A 46 -4.76 8.86 9.94
CA GLU A 46 -4.40 8.21 8.68
C GLU A 46 -3.00 7.64 8.75
N HIS A 47 -2.78 6.50 8.08
CA HIS A 47 -1.49 5.83 8.04
C HIS A 47 -1.00 5.72 6.60
N LEU A 48 0.23 6.17 6.35
CA LEU A 48 0.92 6.00 5.07
C LEU A 48 1.98 4.92 5.22
N TYR A 49 1.96 3.96 4.31
CA TYR A 49 3.05 3.01 4.11
C TYR A 49 3.65 3.21 2.73
N PHE A 50 4.96 3.15 2.64
CA PHE A 50 5.68 3.25 1.38
C PHE A 50 6.74 2.16 1.31
N TRP A 51 6.72 1.40 0.21
CA TRP A 51 7.68 0.34 -0.06
C TRP A 51 8.35 0.60 -1.40
N ASN A 52 9.68 0.63 -1.43
CA ASN A 52 10.44 0.72 -2.68
C ASN A 52 10.42 -0.58 -3.46
N CYS A 53 10.24 -1.71 -2.77
CA CYS A 53 10.31 -3.03 -3.38
C CYS A 53 9.28 -3.95 -2.74
N VAL A 54 8.24 -4.26 -3.50
CA VAL A 54 7.18 -5.20 -3.08
C VAL A 54 7.19 -6.35 -4.06
N TYR A 55 7.35 -7.58 -3.55
CA TYR A 55 7.32 -8.78 -4.37
C TYR A 55 5.90 -9.16 -4.73
N GLU A 56 5.75 -10.05 -5.71
CA GLU A 56 4.45 -10.39 -6.27
C GLU A 56 3.46 -10.93 -5.23
N GLU A 57 3.91 -11.78 -4.30
CA GLU A 57 3.03 -12.32 -3.25
C GLU A 57 2.48 -11.22 -2.34
N GLU A 58 3.35 -10.29 -1.96
CA GLU A 58 2.97 -9.15 -1.12
C GLU A 58 2.01 -8.22 -1.87
N ARG A 59 2.27 -7.99 -3.16
CA ARG A 59 1.39 -7.19 -4.00
C ARG A 59 0.00 -7.82 -4.12
N ARG A 60 -0.06 -9.12 -4.34
CA ARG A 60 -1.34 -9.85 -4.41
C ARG A 60 -2.13 -9.72 -3.12
N PHE A 61 -1.43 -9.82 -1.99
CA PHE A 61 -2.08 -9.61 -0.70
C PHE A 61 -2.65 -8.20 -0.58
N LEU A 62 -1.86 -7.17 -0.91
CA LEU A 62 -2.30 -5.79 -0.82
C LEU A 62 -3.50 -5.52 -1.73
N ASP A 63 -3.44 -5.97 -2.99
CA ASP A 63 -4.55 -5.82 -3.94
C ASP A 63 -5.82 -6.50 -3.43
N SER A 64 -5.70 -7.71 -2.91
CA SER A 64 -6.82 -8.47 -2.36
C SER A 64 -7.39 -7.78 -1.12
N PHE A 65 -6.52 -7.29 -0.24
CA PHE A 65 -6.95 -6.62 0.97
C PHE A 65 -7.72 -5.33 0.66
N VAL A 66 -7.15 -4.44 -0.18
CA VAL A 66 -7.81 -3.16 -0.48
C VAL A 66 -9.12 -3.35 -1.22
N SER A 67 -9.28 -4.45 -1.97
CA SER A 67 -10.54 -4.76 -2.64
C SER A 67 -11.68 -5.02 -1.66
N THR A 68 -11.36 -5.31 -0.39
CA THR A 68 -12.38 -5.53 0.65
C THR A 68 -12.79 -4.23 1.34
N LEU A 69 -12.12 -3.12 1.04
CA LEU A 69 -12.37 -1.83 1.68
C LEU A 69 -13.29 -0.95 0.84
N PRO A 70 -14.12 -0.10 1.47
CA PRO A 70 -14.75 1.00 0.74
C PRO A 70 -13.70 1.91 0.12
N ALA A 71 -13.94 2.41 -1.09
CA ALA A 71 -12.97 3.25 -1.80
C ALA A 71 -12.59 4.51 -1.03
N SER A 72 -13.49 5.00 -0.18
CA SER A 72 -13.25 6.20 0.64
C SER A 72 -12.27 5.98 1.80
N GLU A 73 -11.87 4.74 2.08
CA GLU A 73 -11.02 4.39 3.21
C GLU A 73 -9.56 4.17 2.84
N TYR A 74 -9.20 4.22 1.55
CA TYR A 74 -7.82 3.99 1.14
C TYR A 74 -7.47 4.74 -0.14
N HIS A 75 -6.15 4.91 -0.35
CA HIS A 75 -5.57 5.38 -1.60
C HIS A 75 -4.29 4.58 -1.85
N LEU A 76 -4.24 3.87 -2.96
CA LEU A 76 -3.13 3.00 -3.33
C LEU A 76 -2.52 3.48 -4.64
N CYS A 77 -1.20 3.63 -4.68
CA CYS A 77 -0.45 3.90 -5.91
C CYS A 77 0.63 2.84 -6.07
N ARG A 78 0.74 2.26 -7.26
CA ARG A 78 1.72 1.22 -7.56
C ARG A 78 2.37 1.46 -8.91
N VAL A 79 3.69 1.35 -8.95
CA VAL A 79 4.47 1.37 -10.19
C VAL A 79 5.30 0.08 -10.24
N GLY A 80 5.11 -0.72 -11.29
CA GLY A 80 5.88 -1.93 -11.50
C GLY A 80 7.21 -1.65 -12.21
N ASP A 81 7.94 -2.73 -12.52
CA ASP A 81 9.23 -2.64 -13.21
C ASP A 81 9.08 -2.13 -14.65
N ASP A 82 7.92 -2.31 -15.25
CA ASP A 82 7.60 -1.79 -16.57
C ASP A 82 6.82 -0.47 -16.40
N PHE A 83 7.20 0.58 -17.14
CA PHE A 83 6.55 1.88 -17.09
C PHE A 83 5.05 1.84 -17.41
N SER A 84 4.60 0.84 -18.16
CA SER A 84 3.19 0.67 -18.46
C SER A 84 2.41 -0.01 -17.33
N ASP A 85 3.10 -0.55 -16.33
CA ASP A 85 2.49 -1.30 -15.24
C ASP A 85 2.28 -0.41 -14.02
N ASN A 86 1.27 0.45 -14.12
CA ASN A 86 0.91 1.40 -13.08
C ASN A 86 -0.52 1.16 -12.64
N ASP A 87 -0.78 1.23 -11.34
CA ASP A 87 -2.12 1.16 -10.79
C ASP A 87 -2.35 2.24 -9.74
N GLU A 88 -3.55 2.80 -9.76
CA GLU A 88 -4.03 3.67 -8.71
C GLU A 88 -5.44 3.23 -8.34
N ALA A 89 -5.74 3.11 -7.05
CA ALA A 89 -7.04 2.69 -6.57
C ALA A 89 -7.41 3.42 -5.29
N GLY A 90 -8.72 3.51 -5.02
CA GLY A 90 -9.26 4.17 -3.85
C GLY A 90 -9.51 5.66 -4.07
N ASP A 91 -10.42 6.21 -3.28
CA ASP A 91 -10.89 7.60 -3.39
C ASP A 91 -10.56 8.45 -2.17
N LEU A 92 -9.79 7.93 -1.21
CA LEU A 92 -9.42 8.68 -0.02
C LEU A 92 -8.60 9.92 -0.41
N LEU A 93 -9.07 11.09 0.00
CA LEU A 93 -8.31 12.34 -0.13
C LEU A 93 -7.32 12.39 1.02
N ASP A 94 -6.16 11.77 0.80
CA ASP A 94 -5.20 11.57 1.88
C ASP A 94 -4.47 12.84 2.27
N LEU A 95 -3.97 12.85 3.51
CA LEU A 95 -3.27 13.99 4.09
C LEU A 95 -1.78 14.04 3.72
N PHE A 96 -1.28 13.04 3.00
CA PHE A 96 0.14 12.88 2.68
C PHE A 96 0.50 13.32 1.26
N GLY A 97 -0.51 13.57 0.41
CA GLY A 97 -0.28 13.95 -0.98
C GLY A 97 0.26 12.82 -1.83
N LEU A 98 -0.13 11.58 -1.53
CA LEU A 98 0.28 10.41 -2.32
C LEU A 98 -0.21 10.55 -3.76
N ARG A 99 0.67 10.37 -4.73
CA ARG A 99 0.34 10.53 -6.14
C ARG A 99 1.01 9.47 -6.99
N LEU A 100 0.32 9.08 -8.06
CA LEU A 100 0.87 8.25 -9.11
C LEU A 100 1.17 9.15 -10.32
N ARG A 101 2.44 9.19 -10.69
CA ARG A 101 2.89 9.79 -11.96
C ARG A 101 3.73 8.74 -12.67
N ARG A 102 4.94 9.08 -13.09
CA ARG A 102 5.90 8.07 -13.57
C ARG A 102 6.50 7.28 -12.41
N GLU A 103 6.29 7.75 -11.20
CA GLU A 103 6.73 7.13 -9.96
C GLU A 103 5.71 7.43 -8.87
N VAL A 104 5.75 6.68 -7.77
CA VAL A 104 4.94 6.97 -6.59
C VAL A 104 5.60 8.10 -5.82
N THR A 105 4.87 9.20 -5.60
CA THR A 105 5.39 10.36 -4.87
C THR A 105 4.50 10.72 -3.69
N ILE A 106 5.12 11.36 -2.70
CA ILE A 106 4.44 11.89 -1.52
C ILE A 106 4.64 13.40 -1.56
N GLY A 107 3.52 14.12 -1.56
CA GLY A 107 3.53 15.58 -1.65
C GLY A 107 3.88 16.32 -0.36
#